data_4b044606a187548754263345704717a3
#
_entry.id   4b044606a187548754263345704717a3
#
_cell.length_a   1.000
_cell.length_b   1.000
_cell.length_c   1.000
_cell.angle_alpha   90.00
_cell.angle_beta   90.00
_cell.angle_gamma   90.00
#
_symmetry.space_group_name_H-M   'P 1'
#
loop_
_entity.id
_entity.type
_entity.pdbx_description
1 polymer ?
#
loop_
_entity_poly.entity_id
_entity_poly.type
_entity_poly.pdbx_seq_one_letter_code
_entity_poly.pdbx_strand_id
1 'polypeptide(L)'
;MAKKINPNNGKPKILLLSDDLRMHSGIATQSKEIVFATLDKYEWVQLGGAVKHPEEGKIIDMNAAVQNETGIKDAYLKIYPISGYGNPDVLREIIKMEKPDAILHFTDPRFWIWFYQMEHEIRQNIPIFYYNIWDDLPDPMWNRDYYRSWDLLMSISKQTYGLNTRILKDYKYSDGWQLKYVPHGVSPRRFFKVHSQNANFVKFEQKYGFDKYKFKVLFLNRNIRRKNPGDVALA
;
A
#
# COMPACT_ATOMS: atom_id res chain seq x y z
N MET A 1 13.22 -5.14 22.95
CA MET A 1 13.64 -6.43 22.35
C MET A 1 12.62 -6.79 21.30
N ALA A 2 13.01 -6.89 20.03
CA ALA A 2 12.11 -7.39 18.99
C ALA A 2 11.68 -8.82 19.37
N LYS A 3 10.37 -9.05 19.57
CA LYS A 3 9.85 -10.41 19.73
C LYS A 3 10.23 -11.19 18.48
N LYS A 4 10.83 -12.34 18.62
CA LYS A 4 11.00 -13.28 17.51
C LYS A 4 9.62 -13.56 16.95
N ILE A 5 9.40 -13.23 15.68
CA ILE A 5 8.24 -13.70 14.91
C ILE A 5 8.30 -15.22 15.00
N ASN A 6 7.32 -15.82 15.65
CA ASN A 6 7.23 -17.26 15.78
C ASN A 6 6.12 -17.71 14.82
N PRO A 7 6.49 -18.08 13.58
CA PRO A 7 5.49 -18.51 12.60
C PRO A 7 4.83 -19.79 13.13
N ASN A 8 3.53 -19.72 13.35
CA ASN A 8 2.73 -20.91 13.64
C ASN A 8 2.74 -21.81 12.38
N ASN A 9 3.69 -22.74 12.30
CA ASN A 9 3.80 -23.78 11.27
C ASN A 9 3.93 -23.27 9.82
N GLY A 10 4.81 -22.32 9.52
CA GLY A 10 5.03 -21.96 8.12
C GLY A 10 5.40 -20.51 7.90
N LYS A 11 4.66 -19.84 7.05
CA LYS A 11 4.89 -18.43 6.68
C LYS A 11 4.36 -17.49 7.76
N PRO A 12 5.08 -16.39 8.10
CA PRO A 12 4.53 -15.34 8.95
C PRO A 12 3.25 -14.74 8.34
N LYS A 13 2.28 -14.43 9.18
CA LYS A 13 1.01 -13.83 8.77
C LYS A 13 1.05 -12.31 8.95
N ILE A 14 0.77 -11.58 7.89
CA ILE A 14 0.76 -10.12 7.90
C ILE A 14 -0.68 -9.60 7.72
N LEU A 15 -1.11 -8.71 8.62
CA LEU A 15 -2.35 -7.97 8.48
C LEU A 15 -2.07 -6.64 7.79
N LEU A 16 -2.60 -6.46 6.59
CA LEU A 16 -2.51 -5.23 5.81
C LEU A 16 -3.69 -4.31 6.11
N LEU A 17 -3.42 -3.09 6.52
CA LEU A 17 -4.39 -2.00 6.68
C LEU A 17 -4.23 -1.03 5.52
N SER A 18 -5.17 -1.03 4.57
CA SER A 18 -5.09 -0.18 3.36
C SER A 18 -6.44 -0.10 2.65
N ASP A 19 -6.48 0.59 1.49
CA ASP A 19 -7.60 0.41 0.55
C ASP A 19 -7.71 -1.05 0.15
N ASP A 20 -8.93 -1.57 0.02
CA ASP A 20 -9.15 -2.94 -0.44
C ASP A 20 -8.41 -3.17 -1.77
N LEU A 21 -7.56 -4.18 -1.80
CA LEU A 21 -6.68 -4.47 -2.95
C LEU A 21 -7.42 -4.80 -4.27
N ARG A 22 -8.73 -5.00 -4.21
CA ARG A 22 -9.60 -5.21 -5.38
C ARG A 22 -10.14 -3.89 -5.94
N MET A 23 -9.98 -2.77 -5.22
CA MET A 23 -10.48 -1.47 -5.64
C MET A 23 -9.60 -0.80 -6.70
N HIS A 24 -10.17 0.15 -7.43
CA HIS A 24 -9.47 0.94 -8.45
C HIS A 24 -8.83 2.20 -7.83
N SER A 25 -7.74 2.01 -7.08
CA SER A 25 -6.92 3.11 -6.56
C SER A 25 -5.42 2.79 -6.69
N GLY A 26 -4.58 3.81 -6.61
CA GLY A 26 -3.12 3.62 -6.61
C GLY A 26 -2.66 2.82 -5.40
N ILE A 27 -3.27 3.06 -4.23
CA ILE A 27 -3.00 2.32 -2.99
C ILE A 27 -3.40 0.85 -3.15
N ALA A 28 -4.62 0.59 -3.63
CA ALA A 28 -5.09 -0.78 -3.86
C ALA A 28 -4.20 -1.54 -4.85
N THR A 29 -3.82 -0.89 -5.95
CA THR A 29 -2.93 -1.48 -6.95
C THR A 29 -1.57 -1.83 -6.35
N GLN A 30 -0.95 -0.91 -5.62
CA GLN A 30 0.36 -1.16 -4.99
C GLN A 30 0.26 -2.19 -3.87
N SER A 31 -0.83 -2.18 -3.08
CA SER A 31 -1.13 -3.22 -2.09
C SER A 31 -1.20 -4.60 -2.75
N LYS A 32 -1.93 -4.71 -3.86
CA LYS A 32 -2.02 -5.95 -4.62
C LYS A 32 -0.64 -6.43 -5.11
N GLU A 33 0.17 -5.54 -5.67
CA GLU A 33 1.52 -5.90 -6.15
C GLU A 33 2.41 -6.40 -4.99
N ILE A 34 2.38 -5.75 -3.82
CA ILE A 34 3.14 -6.18 -2.64
C ILE A 34 2.68 -7.56 -2.16
N VAL A 35 1.38 -7.74 -1.99
CA VAL A 35 0.79 -9.02 -1.54
C VAL A 35 1.15 -10.13 -2.51
N PHE A 36 0.87 -9.96 -3.80
CA PHE A 36 1.10 -10.99 -4.81
C PHE A 36 2.57 -11.34 -5.02
N ALA A 37 3.47 -10.35 -4.89
CA ALA A 37 4.91 -10.59 -4.99
C ALA A 37 5.52 -11.33 -3.80
N THR A 38 4.75 -11.53 -2.72
CA THR A 38 5.26 -12.08 -1.47
C THR A 38 4.40 -13.22 -0.89
N LEU A 39 3.44 -13.73 -1.66
CA LEU A 39 2.61 -14.89 -1.27
C LEU A 39 3.42 -16.17 -1.04
N ASP A 40 4.62 -16.25 -1.61
CA ASP A 40 5.56 -17.34 -1.36
C ASP A 40 6.23 -17.27 0.02
N LYS A 41 6.21 -16.08 0.65
CA LYS A 41 6.92 -15.78 1.91
C LYS A 41 5.98 -15.55 3.09
N TYR A 42 4.79 -14.99 2.82
CA TYR A 42 3.85 -14.55 3.87
C TYR A 42 2.43 -15.04 3.59
N GLU A 43 1.70 -15.28 4.67
CA GLU A 43 0.24 -15.33 4.66
C GLU A 43 -0.29 -13.90 4.79
N TRP A 44 -1.29 -13.55 3.99
CA TRP A 44 -1.84 -12.21 3.99
C TRP A 44 -3.29 -12.18 4.44
N VAL A 45 -3.58 -11.24 5.33
CA VAL A 45 -4.92 -10.85 5.72
C VAL A 45 -5.05 -9.35 5.50
N GLN A 46 -6.16 -8.88 4.98
CA GLN A 46 -6.37 -7.46 4.76
C GLN A 46 -7.63 -6.96 5.47
N LEU A 47 -7.54 -5.86 6.20
CA LEU A 47 -8.66 -4.97 6.48
C LEU A 47 -8.73 -3.97 5.33
N GLY A 48 -9.64 -4.23 4.39
CA GLY A 48 -9.75 -3.53 3.12
C GLY A 48 -10.77 -2.39 3.19
N GLY A 49 -10.29 -1.13 3.27
CA GLY A 49 -11.12 0.06 3.36
C GLY A 49 -11.61 0.58 2.01
N ALA A 50 -12.82 1.15 1.99
CA ALA A 50 -13.35 1.98 0.93
C ALA A 50 -14.39 2.95 1.48
N VAL A 51 -14.67 4.07 0.81
CA VAL A 51 -15.63 5.08 1.29
C VAL A 51 -17.00 4.46 1.61
N LYS A 52 -17.50 3.60 0.71
CA LYS A 52 -18.65 2.71 0.93
C LYS A 52 -18.29 1.36 0.33
N HIS A 53 -18.18 0.33 1.17
CA HIS A 53 -17.81 -0.99 0.67
C HIS A 53 -19.07 -1.86 0.46
N PRO A 54 -19.32 -2.38 -0.77
CA PRO A 54 -20.52 -3.15 -1.08
C PRO A 54 -20.57 -4.51 -0.37
N GLU A 55 -19.43 -4.98 0.13
CA GLU A 55 -19.28 -6.28 0.80
C GLU A 55 -18.88 -6.14 2.27
N GLU A 56 -19.15 -4.99 2.87
CA GLU A 56 -18.89 -4.77 4.29
C GLU A 56 -19.49 -5.88 5.18
N GLY A 57 -18.72 -6.33 6.17
CA GLY A 57 -19.10 -7.38 7.09
C GLY A 57 -18.97 -8.82 6.56
N LYS A 58 -18.54 -9.00 5.31
CA LYS A 58 -18.20 -10.33 4.76
C LYS A 58 -16.74 -10.66 5.06
N ILE A 59 -16.45 -11.96 5.00
CA ILE A 59 -15.06 -12.47 4.94
C ILE A 59 -14.86 -13.01 3.54
N ILE A 60 -13.93 -12.42 2.80
CA ILE A 60 -13.66 -12.85 1.43
C ILE A 60 -12.40 -13.72 1.44
N ASP A 61 -12.61 -15.00 1.22
CA ASP A 61 -11.52 -15.96 1.04
C ASP A 61 -11.04 -15.91 -0.43
N MET A 62 -9.78 -15.51 -0.61
CA MET A 62 -9.14 -15.40 -1.92
C MET A 62 -8.16 -16.54 -2.20
N ASN A 63 -8.03 -17.53 -1.30
CA ASN A 63 -7.01 -18.57 -1.39
C ASN A 63 -7.01 -19.29 -2.75
N ALA A 64 -8.14 -19.82 -3.17
CA ALA A 64 -8.23 -20.50 -4.47
C ALA A 64 -7.89 -19.58 -5.64
N ALA A 65 -8.32 -18.32 -5.61
CA ALA A 65 -8.07 -17.36 -6.67
C ALA A 65 -6.57 -17.03 -6.79
N VAL A 66 -5.90 -16.73 -5.66
CA VAL A 66 -4.46 -16.39 -5.68
C VAL A 66 -3.58 -17.61 -5.98
N GLN A 67 -3.96 -18.81 -5.54
CA GLN A 67 -3.29 -20.06 -5.89
C GLN A 67 -3.34 -20.31 -7.39
N ASN A 68 -4.50 -20.13 -8.02
CA ASN A 68 -4.67 -20.27 -9.46
C ASN A 68 -3.91 -19.19 -10.25
N GLU A 69 -3.95 -17.93 -9.79
CA GLU A 69 -3.29 -16.80 -10.49
C GLU A 69 -1.76 -16.88 -10.40
N THR A 70 -1.22 -17.32 -9.26
CA THR A 70 0.23 -17.32 -8.99
C THR A 70 0.92 -18.66 -9.16
N GLY A 71 0.17 -19.77 -9.11
CA GLY A 71 0.71 -21.14 -9.06
C GLY A 71 1.30 -21.53 -7.70
N ILE A 72 1.21 -20.67 -6.68
CA ILE A 72 1.71 -20.93 -5.33
C ILE A 72 0.64 -21.71 -4.57
N LYS A 73 0.86 -23.02 -4.35
CA LYS A 73 -0.13 -23.95 -3.81
C LYS A 73 -0.60 -23.62 -2.38
N ASP A 74 0.26 -23.03 -1.59
CA ASP A 74 0.03 -22.63 -0.20
C ASP A 74 -0.16 -21.12 -0.03
N ALA A 75 -0.49 -20.41 -1.13
CA ALA A 75 -0.84 -19.00 -1.07
C ALA A 75 -2.09 -18.78 -0.21
N TYR A 76 -1.99 -17.83 0.71
CA TYR A 76 -3.08 -17.49 1.63
C TYR A 76 -3.37 -15.99 1.56
N LEU A 77 -4.64 -15.67 1.30
CA LEU A 77 -5.14 -14.30 1.31
C LEU A 77 -6.61 -14.27 1.71
N LYS A 78 -6.90 -13.52 2.79
CA LYS A 78 -8.27 -13.17 3.19
C LYS A 78 -8.46 -11.68 3.26
N ILE A 79 -9.64 -11.20 2.90
CA ILE A 79 -10.00 -9.78 2.96
C ILE A 79 -11.22 -9.61 3.84
N TYR A 80 -11.16 -8.63 4.73
CA TYR A 80 -12.22 -8.13 5.57
C TYR A 80 -12.64 -6.75 5.05
N PRO A 81 -13.63 -6.68 4.14
CA PRO A 81 -14.08 -5.42 3.56
C PRO A 81 -14.77 -4.55 4.60
N ILE A 82 -14.45 -3.25 4.62
CA ILE A 82 -15.07 -2.31 5.54
C ILE A 82 -15.32 -0.96 4.89
N SER A 83 -16.46 -0.34 5.23
CA SER A 83 -16.73 1.05 4.85
C SER A 83 -15.92 2.01 5.70
N GLY A 84 -15.42 3.09 5.07
CA GLY A 84 -14.41 3.94 5.69
C GLY A 84 -13.10 3.16 5.85
N TYR A 85 -12.49 3.26 7.02
CA TYR A 85 -11.20 2.61 7.32
C TYR A 85 -11.25 1.81 8.64
N GLY A 86 -12.43 1.45 9.09
CA GLY A 86 -12.63 0.61 10.25
C GLY A 86 -12.68 1.35 11.59
N ASN A 87 -12.58 0.56 12.64
CA ASN A 87 -12.60 1.02 14.02
C ASN A 87 -11.85 0.03 14.93
N PRO A 88 -11.58 0.39 16.20
CA PRO A 88 -10.84 -0.46 17.14
C PRO A 88 -11.43 -1.85 17.34
N ASP A 89 -12.74 -1.97 17.43
CA ASP A 89 -13.40 -3.25 17.77
C ASP A 89 -13.28 -4.25 16.62
N VAL A 90 -13.47 -3.79 15.39
CA VAL A 90 -13.26 -4.62 14.18
C VAL A 90 -11.82 -5.10 14.11
N LEU A 91 -10.85 -4.23 14.39
CA LEU A 91 -9.44 -4.63 14.36
C LEU A 91 -9.12 -5.66 15.44
N ARG A 92 -9.64 -5.49 16.68
CA ARG A 92 -9.45 -6.45 17.77
C ARG A 92 -10.00 -7.84 17.41
N GLU A 93 -11.19 -7.89 16.81
CA GLU A 93 -11.78 -9.15 16.36
C GLU A 93 -10.95 -9.83 15.27
N ILE A 94 -10.44 -9.06 14.29
CA ILE A 94 -9.58 -9.62 13.24
C ILE A 94 -8.26 -10.13 13.85
N ILE A 95 -7.62 -9.37 14.75
CA ILE A 95 -6.40 -9.81 15.44
C ILE A 95 -6.65 -11.09 16.23
N LYS A 96 -7.77 -11.21 16.92
CA LYS A 96 -8.14 -12.39 17.70
C LYS A 96 -8.36 -13.62 16.81
N MET A 97 -9.04 -13.44 15.68
CA MET A 97 -9.33 -14.53 14.73
C MET A 97 -8.09 -14.95 13.94
N GLU A 98 -7.38 -14.00 13.37
CA GLU A 98 -6.31 -14.26 12.41
C GLU A 98 -4.92 -14.39 13.03
N LYS A 99 -4.71 -13.83 14.23
CA LYS A 99 -3.45 -13.87 14.99
C LYS A 99 -2.23 -13.47 14.15
N PRO A 100 -2.22 -12.28 13.55
CA PRO A 100 -1.13 -11.86 12.68
C PRO A 100 0.18 -11.69 13.46
N ASP A 101 1.30 -11.99 12.82
CA ASP A 101 2.65 -11.80 13.36
C ASP A 101 3.13 -10.35 13.23
N ALA A 102 2.57 -9.60 12.27
CA ALA A 102 2.86 -8.19 12.05
C ALA A 102 1.67 -7.47 11.42
N ILE A 103 1.62 -6.15 11.58
CA ILE A 103 0.68 -5.28 10.87
C ILE A 103 1.47 -4.39 9.92
N LEU A 104 1.02 -4.32 8.66
CA LEU A 104 1.50 -3.37 7.67
C LEU A 104 0.40 -2.36 7.36
N HIS A 105 0.65 -1.10 7.66
CA HIS A 105 -0.23 0.00 7.25
C HIS A 105 0.28 0.65 5.97
N PHE A 106 -0.60 0.83 5.00
CA PHE A 106 -0.27 1.45 3.73
C PHE A 106 -1.44 2.28 3.21
N THR A 107 -1.55 3.50 3.70
CA THR A 107 -2.45 4.57 3.21
C THR A 107 -2.17 5.87 3.98
N ASP A 108 -3.01 6.89 3.84
CA ASP A 108 -2.88 8.15 4.56
C ASP A 108 -3.22 7.95 6.05
N PRO A 109 -2.32 8.31 6.97
CA PRO A 109 -2.51 8.07 8.41
C PRO A 109 -3.71 8.82 9.00
N ARG A 110 -4.14 9.92 8.38
CA ARG A 110 -5.26 10.74 8.86
C ARG A 110 -6.60 10.01 8.86
N PHE A 111 -6.73 8.98 8.02
CA PHE A 111 -7.93 8.13 8.02
C PHE A 111 -7.90 7.04 9.09
N TRP A 112 -6.76 6.85 9.76
CA TRP A 112 -6.52 5.78 10.71
C TRP A 112 -6.17 6.30 12.11
N ILE A 113 -6.66 7.49 12.49
CA ILE A 113 -6.36 8.11 13.78
C ILE A 113 -6.67 7.17 14.95
N TRP A 114 -7.81 6.49 14.88
CA TRP A 114 -8.21 5.50 15.86
C TRP A 114 -7.19 4.37 16.05
N PHE A 115 -6.52 3.95 14.98
CA PHE A 115 -5.49 2.92 15.02
C PHE A 115 -4.24 3.39 15.78
N TYR A 116 -3.83 4.64 15.57
CA TYR A 116 -2.72 5.24 16.31
C TYR A 116 -3.04 5.43 17.78
N GLN A 117 -4.28 5.71 18.13
CA GLN A 117 -4.71 5.84 19.51
C GLN A 117 -4.63 4.53 20.29
N MET A 118 -4.67 3.38 19.61
CA MET A 118 -4.52 2.06 20.22
C MET A 118 -3.16 1.37 19.96
N GLU A 119 -2.18 2.10 19.42
CA GLU A 119 -0.88 1.52 19.06
C GLU A 119 -0.16 0.86 20.24
N HIS A 120 -0.28 1.44 21.44
CA HIS A 120 0.31 0.88 22.65
C HIS A 120 -0.27 -0.50 23.04
N GLU A 121 -1.56 -0.71 22.81
CA GLU A 121 -2.20 -2.01 23.01
C GLU A 121 -1.62 -3.05 22.05
N ILE A 122 -1.51 -2.69 20.79
CA ILE A 122 -1.10 -3.60 19.71
C ILE A 122 0.39 -3.94 19.80
N ARG A 123 1.26 -2.93 19.94
CA ARG A 123 2.72 -3.06 19.91
C ARG A 123 3.30 -3.86 21.08
N GLN A 124 2.53 -4.13 22.11
CA GLN A 124 2.94 -5.06 23.17
C GLN A 124 3.20 -6.47 22.62
N ASN A 125 2.49 -6.86 21.55
CA ASN A 125 2.52 -8.22 21.03
C ASN A 125 2.80 -8.30 19.52
N ILE A 126 2.39 -7.29 18.74
CA ILE A 126 2.43 -7.29 17.28
C ILE A 126 3.17 -6.05 16.81
N PRO A 127 4.30 -6.18 16.11
CA PRO A 127 5.00 -5.04 15.53
C PRO A 127 4.16 -4.39 14.43
N ILE A 128 4.27 -3.07 14.33
CA ILE A 128 3.55 -2.27 13.36
C ILE A 128 4.54 -1.64 12.39
N PHE A 129 4.32 -1.83 11.10
CA PHE A 129 5.10 -1.27 10.01
C PHE A 129 4.25 -0.27 9.24
N TYR A 130 4.84 0.87 8.86
CA TYR A 130 4.16 1.86 8.05
C TYR A 130 4.91 2.10 6.75
N TYR A 131 4.21 1.94 5.64
CA TYR A 131 4.71 2.28 4.32
C TYR A 131 4.16 3.66 3.93
N ASN A 132 4.97 4.70 4.18
CA ASN A 132 4.57 6.09 4.05
C ASN A 132 4.57 6.56 2.60
N ILE A 133 3.44 7.13 2.18
CA ILE A 133 3.17 7.61 0.83
C ILE A 133 3.21 9.14 0.69
N TRP A 134 3.60 9.86 1.73
CA TRP A 134 3.57 11.32 1.70
C TRP A 134 4.55 11.88 0.67
N ASP A 135 4.06 12.70 -0.25
CA ASP A 135 4.77 13.20 -1.43
C ASP A 135 4.72 14.73 -1.57
N ASP A 136 4.25 15.47 -0.54
CA ASP A 136 4.02 16.89 -0.60
C ASP A 136 4.88 17.70 0.39
N LEU A 137 5.03 19.00 0.13
CA LEU A 137 5.72 19.98 0.96
C LEU A 137 4.70 21.04 1.44
N PRO A 138 4.95 21.70 2.57
CA PRO A 138 6.10 21.59 3.48
C PRO A 138 6.13 20.28 4.27
N ASP A 139 7.25 20.03 4.99
CA ASP A 139 7.39 18.86 5.85
C ASP A 139 6.16 18.71 6.76
N PRO A 140 5.44 17.58 6.72
CA PRO A 140 4.19 17.40 7.45
C PRO A 140 4.44 17.15 8.94
N MET A 141 4.83 18.19 9.68
CA MET A 141 5.13 18.12 11.12
C MET A 141 3.94 17.63 11.95
N TRP A 142 2.72 17.85 11.47
CA TRP A 142 1.48 17.33 12.07
C TRP A 142 1.36 15.79 12.00
N ASN A 143 2.13 15.13 11.15
CA ASN A 143 2.19 13.67 11.07
C ASN A 143 3.27 13.07 11.98
N ARG A 144 4.04 13.90 12.71
CA ARG A 144 5.19 13.46 13.50
C ARG A 144 4.84 12.37 14.51
N ASP A 145 3.73 12.51 15.20
CA ASP A 145 3.31 11.55 16.21
C ASP A 145 2.92 10.22 15.56
N TYR A 146 2.30 10.25 14.39
CA TYR A 146 2.05 9.05 13.62
C TYR A 146 3.35 8.36 13.21
N TYR A 147 4.37 9.12 12.77
CA TYR A 147 5.66 8.56 12.34
C TYR A 147 6.51 8.02 13.49
N ARG A 148 6.16 8.32 14.74
CA ARG A 148 6.78 7.77 15.95
C ARG A 148 6.15 6.47 16.43
N SER A 149 4.93 6.21 16.01
CA SER A 149 4.12 5.08 16.49
C SER A 149 4.45 3.74 15.82
N TRP A 150 5.52 3.67 15.00
CA TRP A 150 5.85 2.49 14.21
C TRP A 150 7.17 1.86 14.64
N ASP A 151 7.22 0.54 14.49
CA ASP A 151 8.45 -0.22 14.66
C ASP A 151 9.35 -0.13 13.43
N LEU A 152 8.75 0.04 12.23
CA LEU A 152 9.46 0.31 10.98
C LEU A 152 8.66 1.31 10.13
N LEU A 153 9.32 2.41 9.74
CA LEU A 153 8.81 3.40 8.81
C LEU A 153 9.52 3.24 7.46
N MET A 154 8.78 2.81 6.45
CA MET A 154 9.25 2.68 5.08
C MET A 154 8.80 3.87 4.24
N SER A 155 9.64 4.31 3.33
CA SER A 155 9.42 5.49 2.49
C SER A 155 9.39 5.10 1.02
N ILE A 156 8.32 5.46 0.32
CA ILE A 156 8.10 5.10 -1.10
C ILE A 156 9.05 5.79 -2.08
N SER A 157 9.63 6.92 -1.69
CA SER A 157 10.51 7.71 -2.53
C SER A 157 11.66 8.31 -1.71
N LYS A 158 12.71 8.79 -2.40
CA LYS A 158 13.79 9.54 -1.76
C LYS A 158 13.28 10.84 -1.13
N GLN A 159 12.27 11.48 -1.73
CA GLN A 159 11.60 12.64 -1.15
C GLN A 159 10.94 12.29 0.16
N THR A 160 10.11 11.25 0.20
CA THR A 160 9.44 10.76 1.42
C THR A 160 10.46 10.37 2.48
N TYR A 161 11.55 9.71 2.10
CA TYR A 161 12.63 9.36 3.03
C TYR A 161 13.29 10.60 3.64
N GLY A 162 13.59 11.62 2.83
CA GLY A 162 14.12 12.89 3.30
C GLY A 162 13.15 13.63 4.24
N LEU A 163 11.86 13.65 3.91
CA LEU A 163 10.81 14.21 4.77
C LEU A 163 10.79 13.50 6.13
N ASN A 164 10.71 12.18 6.13
CA ASN A 164 10.68 11.37 7.35
C ASN A 164 11.92 11.61 8.22
N THR A 165 13.10 11.69 7.61
CA THR A 165 14.37 11.96 8.32
C THR A 165 14.34 13.34 8.99
N ARG A 166 13.84 14.38 8.31
CA ARG A 166 13.75 15.73 8.89
C ARG A 166 12.73 15.84 10.00
N ILE A 167 11.55 15.23 9.81
CA ILE A 167 10.47 15.23 10.82
C ILE A 167 10.91 14.51 12.08
N LEU A 168 11.69 13.45 11.94
CA LEU A 168 12.13 12.60 13.03
C LEU A 168 13.57 12.88 13.51
N LYS A 169 14.17 14.01 13.11
CA LYS A 169 15.57 14.35 13.42
C LYS A 169 15.95 14.26 14.90
N ASP A 170 15.00 14.57 15.79
CA ASP A 170 15.21 14.55 17.24
C ASP A 170 14.79 13.20 17.87
N TYR A 171 14.36 12.24 17.06
CA TYR A 171 13.95 10.92 17.53
C TYR A 171 15.16 9.98 17.50
N LYS A 172 15.49 9.41 18.65
CA LYS A 172 16.56 8.41 18.74
C LYS A 172 16.00 7.04 18.35
N TYR A 173 16.36 6.59 17.16
CA TYR A 173 16.14 5.20 16.78
C TYR A 173 17.12 4.32 17.57
N SER A 174 16.62 3.24 18.16
CA SER A 174 17.47 2.26 18.82
C SER A 174 18.38 1.54 17.82
N ASP A 175 17.90 1.34 16.61
CA ASP A 175 18.60 0.65 15.53
C ASP A 175 18.30 1.34 14.18
N GLY A 176 19.31 1.50 13.32
CA GLY A 176 19.18 2.18 12.02
C GLY A 176 18.28 1.50 10.99
N TRP A 177 17.62 0.38 11.33
CA TRP A 177 16.67 -0.31 10.46
C TRP A 177 15.25 0.26 10.52
N GLN A 178 14.92 1.07 11.55
CA GLN A 178 13.57 1.58 11.80
C GLN A 178 13.08 2.61 10.77
N LEU A 179 13.98 3.20 10.01
CA LEU A 179 13.65 4.07 8.89
C LEU A 179 14.31 3.57 7.61
N LYS A 180 13.54 3.19 6.60
CA LYS A 180 14.02 2.61 5.35
C LYS A 180 13.44 3.28 4.12
N TYR A 181 14.28 3.40 3.10
CA TYR A 181 13.85 3.71 1.75
C TYR A 181 13.49 2.42 1.02
N VAL A 182 12.21 2.29 0.67
CA VAL A 182 11.66 1.16 -0.08
C VAL A 182 10.86 1.74 -1.23
N PRO A 183 11.43 1.88 -2.43
CA PRO A 183 10.72 2.53 -3.54
C PRO A 183 9.52 1.72 -4.00
N HIS A 184 8.51 2.41 -4.52
CA HIS A 184 7.46 1.76 -5.28
C HIS A 184 8.06 1.05 -6.51
N GLY A 185 7.57 -0.14 -6.77
CA GLY A 185 7.82 -0.86 -8.00
C GLY A 185 6.66 -0.70 -8.99
N VAL A 186 6.90 -1.10 -10.21
CA VAL A 186 5.87 -1.28 -11.25
C VAL A 186 5.97 -2.69 -11.80
N SER A 187 4.83 -3.29 -12.11
CA SER A 187 4.81 -4.63 -12.70
C SER A 187 5.38 -4.60 -14.13
N PRO A 188 6.49 -5.28 -14.41
CA PRO A 188 7.05 -5.35 -15.76
C PRO A 188 6.12 -6.11 -16.73
N ARG A 189 5.16 -6.88 -16.22
CA ARG A 189 4.14 -7.56 -17.05
C ARG A 189 3.09 -6.58 -17.58
N ARG A 190 2.85 -5.46 -16.87
CA ARG A 190 1.87 -4.44 -17.25
C ARG A 190 2.51 -3.22 -17.90
N PHE A 191 3.70 -2.84 -17.42
CA PHE A 191 4.43 -1.65 -17.86
C PHE A 191 5.76 -2.09 -18.47
N PHE A 192 5.77 -2.23 -19.75
CA PHE A 192 6.95 -2.62 -20.53
C PHE A 192 7.09 -1.74 -21.77
N LYS A 193 8.31 -1.61 -22.25
CA LYS A 193 8.58 -0.84 -23.47
C LYS A 193 8.02 -1.60 -24.66
N VAL A 194 7.07 -0.98 -25.35
CA VAL A 194 6.55 -1.48 -26.60
C VAL A 194 7.49 -1.06 -27.75
N HIS A 195 7.84 -2.01 -28.61
CA HIS A 195 8.64 -1.71 -29.79
C HIS A 195 7.84 -0.88 -30.79
N SER A 196 8.49 0.14 -31.41
CA SER A 196 7.83 1.04 -32.36
C SER A 196 7.17 0.36 -33.56
N GLN A 197 7.64 -0.83 -33.94
CA GLN A 197 7.09 -1.65 -35.02
C GLN A 197 6.00 -2.63 -34.56
N ASN A 198 5.61 -2.61 -33.28
CA ASN A 198 4.52 -3.46 -32.81
C ASN A 198 3.21 -3.10 -33.51
N ALA A 199 2.58 -4.08 -34.17
CA ALA A 199 1.40 -3.84 -35.00
C ALA A 199 0.23 -3.18 -34.25
N ASN A 200 0.04 -3.53 -32.96
CA ASN A 200 -1.00 -2.90 -32.14
C ASN A 200 -0.67 -1.45 -31.79
N PHE A 201 0.62 -1.16 -31.54
CA PHE A 201 1.08 0.20 -31.29
C PHE A 201 0.94 1.08 -32.53
N VAL A 202 1.35 0.59 -33.69
CA VAL A 202 1.18 1.31 -34.98
C VAL A 202 -0.30 1.57 -35.27
N LYS A 203 -1.17 0.58 -35.10
CA LYS A 203 -2.64 0.76 -35.26
C LYS A 203 -3.20 1.80 -34.29
N PHE A 204 -2.72 1.80 -33.05
CA PHE A 204 -3.12 2.79 -32.04
C PHE A 204 -2.69 4.21 -32.43
N GLU A 205 -1.43 4.39 -32.86
CA GLU A 205 -0.94 5.70 -33.32
C GLU A 205 -1.75 6.24 -34.50
N GLN A 206 -1.98 5.39 -35.51
CA GLN A 206 -2.78 5.75 -36.69
C GLN A 206 -4.23 6.09 -36.32
N LYS A 207 -4.86 5.27 -35.48
CA LYS A 207 -6.25 5.49 -35.05
C LYS A 207 -6.46 6.86 -34.40
N TYR A 208 -5.49 7.34 -33.64
CA TYR A 208 -5.58 8.61 -32.92
C TYR A 208 -4.77 9.73 -33.58
N GLY A 209 -4.16 9.49 -34.73
CA GLY A 209 -3.38 10.46 -35.49
C GLY A 209 -2.06 10.88 -34.79
N PHE A 210 -1.55 10.06 -33.89
CA PHE A 210 -0.31 10.35 -33.15
C PHE A 210 0.94 10.19 -34.02
N ASP A 211 0.87 9.42 -35.07
CA ASP A 211 1.91 9.22 -36.08
C ASP A 211 2.35 10.54 -36.77
N LYS A 212 1.46 11.55 -36.80
CA LYS A 212 1.72 12.88 -37.39
C LYS A 212 2.62 13.78 -36.54
N TYR A 213 2.84 13.46 -35.27
CA TYR A 213 3.57 14.31 -34.34
C TYR A 213 4.91 13.70 -33.92
N LYS A 214 5.97 14.50 -33.99
CA LYS A 214 7.31 14.11 -33.54
C LYS A 214 7.41 14.04 -32.01
N PHE A 215 6.67 14.91 -31.32
CA PHE A 215 6.68 15.00 -29.86
C PHE A 215 5.27 14.80 -29.33
N LYS A 216 5.14 13.95 -28.31
CA LYS A 216 3.86 13.58 -27.72
C LYS A 216 3.96 13.75 -26.21
N VAL A 217 3.01 14.45 -25.63
CA VAL A 217 2.88 14.62 -24.18
C VAL A 217 1.70 13.74 -23.69
N LEU A 218 1.95 12.91 -22.73
CA LEU A 218 0.90 12.14 -22.03
C LEU A 218 0.67 12.75 -20.66
N PHE A 219 -0.54 13.22 -20.41
CA PHE A 219 -1.03 13.58 -19.09
C PHE A 219 -2.13 12.61 -18.68
N LEU A 220 -1.82 11.72 -17.72
CA LEU A 220 -2.74 10.73 -17.20
C LEU A 220 -2.96 10.96 -15.72
N ASN A 221 -4.11 11.53 -15.36
CA ASN A 221 -4.44 11.84 -13.98
C ASN A 221 -5.95 11.74 -13.74
N ARG A 222 -6.34 11.67 -12.46
CA ARG A 222 -7.72 11.85 -12.05
C ARG A 222 -8.12 13.29 -12.34
N ASN A 223 -9.31 13.52 -12.93
CA ASN A 223 -9.83 14.87 -13.16
C ASN A 223 -10.32 15.50 -11.85
N ILE A 224 -9.39 16.05 -11.08
CA ILE A 224 -9.66 16.77 -9.83
C ILE A 224 -8.83 18.06 -9.79
N ARG A 225 -9.34 19.06 -9.06
CA ARG A 225 -8.76 20.42 -9.02
C ARG A 225 -7.24 20.43 -8.74
N ARG A 226 -6.77 19.69 -7.74
CA ARG A 226 -5.33 19.67 -7.37
C ARG A 226 -4.39 19.11 -8.44
N LYS A 227 -4.91 18.50 -9.49
CA LYS A 227 -4.11 17.95 -10.60
C LYS A 227 -4.04 18.88 -11.80
N ASN A 228 -4.78 20.01 -11.73
CA ASN A 228 -4.76 21.10 -12.71
C ASN A 228 -4.78 20.64 -14.17
N PRO A 229 -5.74 19.79 -14.60
CA PRO A 229 -5.78 19.33 -15.98
C PRO A 229 -5.99 20.45 -17.00
N GLY A 230 -6.63 21.56 -16.58
CA GLY A 230 -6.81 22.75 -17.41
C GLY A 230 -5.48 23.44 -17.75
N ASP A 231 -4.60 23.57 -16.77
CA ASP A 231 -3.28 24.21 -16.97
C ASP A 231 -2.42 23.43 -17.96
N VAL A 232 -2.49 22.08 -17.92
CA VAL A 232 -1.78 21.21 -18.88
C VAL A 232 -2.36 21.34 -20.29
N ALA A 233 -3.67 21.59 -20.42
CA ALA A 233 -4.30 21.78 -21.72
C ALA A 233 -4.01 23.17 -22.33
N LEU A 234 -3.65 24.15 -21.50
CA LEU A 234 -3.31 25.51 -21.93
C LEU A 234 -1.82 25.72 -22.20
N ALA A 235 -0.95 24.83 -21.68
CA ALA A 235 0.49 24.88 -21.88
C ALA A 235 0.92 24.33 -23.24
#